data_7e18b816369c87a017e7a5d7d6bed1be
#
_entry.id   7e18b816369c87a017e7a5d7d6bed1be
#
_cell.length_a   1.000
_cell.length_b   1.000
_cell.length_c   1.000
_cell.angle_alpha   90.00
_cell.angle_beta   90.00
_cell.angle_gamma   90.00
#
_symmetry.space_group_name_H-M   'P 1'
#
loop_
_entity.id
_entity.type
_entity.pdbx_description
1 polymer ?
#
loop_
_entity_poly.entity_id
_entity_poly.type
_entity_poly.pdbx_seq_one_letter_code
_entity_poly.pdbx_strand_id
1 'polypeptide(L)'
;MNKNHTLSRRAIATLTAEKLDILRQIFWDMNAISYWVETVSGDEDESDTVILHITVTVKDHLQMADEYRFNTERRKLLGELMQPEYQELFMALTGSYQDIDLSPEEIQEIIKKLPTDLSEERKQVVLTAYQLLGKVNYFWGGKSLVLGWDSRWGTPMEVTAAGSSSSGTVRPFGLDCSGFVDWVFYSQSGGQYIIGHGGGASAQHSYCTPISWNNAKPGDLVFYPGDSHVGIVCGFDSSGNILIIHCASSSNNVVVTGKIGFTMIGRPRYFTE
;
A
#
# COMPACT_ATOMS: atom_id res chain seq x y z
N MET A 1 30.69 13.82 -10.51
CA MET A 1 30.89 13.33 -9.14
C MET A 1 29.54 12.92 -8.61
N ASN A 2 29.20 11.63 -8.76
CA ASN A 2 27.96 11.05 -8.27
C ASN A 2 28.03 10.91 -6.75
N LYS A 3 27.27 11.71 -6.02
CA LYS A 3 26.93 11.40 -4.63
C LYS A 3 25.65 10.58 -4.63
N ASN A 4 25.81 9.27 -4.66
CA ASN A 4 24.76 8.33 -4.27
C ASN A 4 24.38 8.65 -2.82
N HIS A 5 23.24 9.28 -2.61
CA HIS A 5 22.60 9.31 -1.30
C HIS A 5 21.92 7.95 -1.07
N THR A 6 22.76 6.95 -0.80
CA THR A 6 22.29 5.77 -0.10
C THR A 6 22.01 6.22 1.32
N LEU A 7 20.75 6.44 1.67
CA LEU A 7 20.35 6.64 3.06
C LEU A 7 20.79 5.39 3.81
N SER A 8 21.86 5.55 4.58
CA SER A 8 22.39 4.49 5.43
C SER A 8 21.26 4.01 6.35
N ARG A 9 20.95 2.71 6.34
CA ARG A 9 20.03 2.03 7.26
C ARG A 9 20.35 2.21 8.76
N ARG A 10 21.26 3.10 9.13
CA ARG A 10 21.74 3.36 10.49
C ARG A 10 21.22 4.62 11.16
N ALA A 11 20.38 5.40 10.51
CA ALA A 11 19.72 6.53 11.18
C ALA A 11 18.34 6.11 11.73
N ILE A 12 18.29 5.07 12.54
CA ILE A 12 17.18 4.89 13.48
C ILE A 12 17.36 6.03 14.47
N ALA A 13 16.53 7.07 14.34
CA ALA A 13 16.46 8.13 15.32
C ALA A 13 16.11 7.49 16.67
N THR A 14 17.08 7.42 17.57
CA THR A 14 16.82 6.94 18.92
C THR A 14 15.86 7.92 19.57
N LEU A 15 14.60 7.49 19.73
CA LEU A 15 13.59 8.29 20.41
C LEU A 15 14.00 8.41 21.88
N THR A 16 14.13 9.64 22.37
CA THR A 16 14.31 9.87 23.79
C THR A 16 13.03 9.48 24.55
N ALA A 17 13.14 9.18 25.85
CA ALA A 17 11.98 8.86 26.70
C ALA A 17 10.90 9.94 26.61
N GLU A 18 11.28 11.21 26.59
CA GLU A 18 10.39 12.36 26.44
C GLU A 18 9.60 12.31 25.11
N LYS A 19 10.27 12.01 23.99
CA LYS A 19 9.62 11.87 22.67
C LYS A 19 8.68 10.68 22.61
N LEU A 20 9.04 9.58 23.29
CA LEU A 20 8.16 8.41 23.40
C LEU A 20 6.90 8.74 24.18
N ASP A 21 7.01 9.51 25.26
CA ASP A 21 5.85 9.93 26.06
C ASP A 21 4.93 10.86 25.25
N ILE A 22 5.49 11.79 24.46
CA ILE A 22 4.71 12.62 23.54
C ILE A 22 3.97 11.73 22.51
N LEU A 23 4.63 10.75 21.92
CA LEU A 23 3.99 9.84 20.96
C LEU A 23 2.88 9.02 21.59
N ARG A 24 3.07 8.54 22.84
CA ARG A 24 2.02 7.84 23.59
C ARG A 24 0.83 8.75 23.84
N GLN A 25 1.07 10.01 24.22
CA GLN A 25 0.00 10.97 24.45
C GLN A 25 -0.78 11.20 23.15
N ILE A 26 -0.10 11.47 22.02
CA ILE A 26 -0.74 11.64 20.72
C ILE A 26 -1.56 10.40 20.36
N PHE A 27 -1.02 9.20 20.59
CA PHE A 27 -1.74 7.95 20.34
C PHE A 27 -3.06 7.86 21.11
N TRP A 28 -3.03 8.21 22.41
CA TRP A 28 -4.24 8.19 23.25
C TRP A 28 -5.21 9.35 22.93
N ASP A 29 -4.70 10.49 22.49
CA ASP A 29 -5.54 11.60 22.03
C ASP A 29 -6.25 11.26 20.70
N MET A 30 -5.61 10.45 19.86
CA MET A 30 -6.19 9.95 18.61
C MET A 30 -7.20 8.82 18.81
N ASN A 31 -7.00 7.99 19.85
CA ASN A 31 -7.73 6.75 20.03
C ASN A 31 -8.48 6.74 21.36
N ALA A 32 -9.78 6.80 21.31
CA ALA A 32 -10.62 6.64 22.48
C ALA A 32 -11.23 5.23 22.52
N ILE A 33 -11.06 4.53 23.64
CA ILE A 33 -11.69 3.24 23.88
C ILE A 33 -12.73 3.46 24.97
N SER A 34 -13.98 3.16 24.67
CA SER A 34 -15.07 3.11 25.64
C SER A 34 -15.67 1.72 25.68
N TYR A 35 -16.20 1.36 26.83
CA TYR A 35 -16.89 0.08 26.98
C TYR A 35 -18.10 0.24 27.88
N TRP A 36 -19.07 -0.63 27.66
CA TRP A 36 -20.19 -0.83 28.58
C TRP A 36 -20.55 -2.32 28.62
N VAL A 37 -21.18 -2.71 29.68
CA VAL A 37 -21.55 -4.11 29.92
C VAL A 37 -23.07 -4.21 29.90
N GLU A 38 -23.58 -5.14 29.11
CA GLU A 38 -24.99 -5.51 29.06
C GLU A 38 -25.16 -6.86 29.74
N THR A 39 -26.13 -6.94 30.60
CA THR A 39 -26.57 -8.22 31.18
C THR A 39 -27.92 -8.58 30.59
N VAL A 40 -27.96 -9.67 29.84
CA VAL A 40 -29.20 -10.23 29.30
C VAL A 40 -29.64 -11.36 30.26
N SER A 41 -30.77 -11.16 30.94
CA SER A 41 -31.31 -12.17 31.84
C SER A 41 -31.80 -13.37 31.04
N GLY A 42 -31.38 -14.56 31.48
CA GLY A 42 -31.90 -15.83 30.97
C GLY A 42 -33.33 -16.09 31.45
N ASP A 43 -34.05 -16.97 30.75
CA ASP A 43 -35.33 -17.48 31.24
C ASP A 43 -35.13 -18.38 32.47
N GLU A 44 -36.20 -18.79 33.16
CA GLU A 44 -36.20 -19.42 34.49
C GLU A 44 -35.21 -20.59 34.74
N ASP A 45 -34.63 -21.15 33.66
CA ASP A 45 -33.64 -22.24 33.71
C ASP A 45 -32.28 -21.89 33.04
N GLU A 46 -32.06 -20.65 32.53
CA GLU A 46 -30.82 -20.22 31.89
C GLU A 46 -30.09 -19.16 32.73
N SER A 47 -28.77 -19.27 32.81
CA SER A 47 -27.91 -18.26 33.45
C SER A 47 -27.86 -16.97 32.66
N ASP A 48 -27.78 -15.82 33.36
CA ASP A 48 -27.58 -14.51 32.75
C ASP A 48 -26.35 -14.48 31.84
N THR A 49 -26.50 -13.89 30.68
CA THR A 49 -25.39 -13.67 29.73
C THR A 49 -24.85 -12.25 29.89
N VAL A 50 -23.55 -12.13 30.10
CA VAL A 50 -22.86 -10.83 30.20
C VAL A 50 -22.14 -10.54 28.91
N ILE A 51 -22.53 -9.45 28.27
CA ILE A 51 -21.95 -9.00 26.98
C ILE A 51 -21.11 -7.74 27.24
N LEU A 52 -19.83 -7.78 26.85
CA LEU A 52 -18.95 -6.61 26.88
C LEU A 52 -18.96 -5.93 25.50
N HIS A 53 -19.50 -4.71 25.44
CA HIS A 53 -19.47 -3.86 24.27
C HIS A 53 -18.24 -2.95 24.34
N ILE A 54 -17.40 -3.01 23.31
CA ILE A 54 -16.20 -2.16 23.20
C ILE A 54 -16.37 -1.28 21.95
N THR A 55 -16.26 0.02 22.14
CA THR A 55 -16.25 1.00 21.06
C THR A 55 -14.88 1.64 20.97
N VAL A 56 -14.24 1.58 19.79
CA VAL A 56 -12.99 2.28 19.50
C VAL A 56 -13.31 3.43 18.55
N THR A 57 -13.03 4.66 18.99
CA THR A 57 -13.16 5.87 18.18
C THR A 57 -11.77 6.33 17.79
N VAL A 58 -11.52 6.53 16.49
CA VAL A 58 -10.22 6.99 15.97
C VAL A 58 -10.43 8.34 15.31
N LYS A 59 -9.62 9.35 15.72
CA LYS A 59 -9.56 10.66 15.07
C LYS A 59 -8.54 10.61 13.93
N ASP A 60 -8.87 11.25 12.82
CA ASP A 60 -7.92 11.42 11.72
C ASP A 60 -6.95 12.59 11.99
N HIS A 61 -5.96 12.75 11.12
CA HIS A 61 -4.93 13.79 11.24
C HIS A 61 -5.49 15.22 11.15
N LEU A 62 -6.62 15.43 10.47
CA LEU A 62 -7.25 16.75 10.37
C LEU A 62 -7.97 17.10 11.67
N GLN A 63 -8.70 16.14 12.25
CA GLN A 63 -9.34 16.28 13.56
C GLN A 63 -8.29 16.55 14.67
N MET A 64 -7.14 15.87 14.62
CA MET A 64 -6.04 16.12 15.53
C MET A 64 -5.41 17.51 15.32
N ALA A 65 -5.28 17.97 14.07
CA ALA A 65 -4.79 19.31 13.77
C ALA A 65 -5.73 20.40 14.30
N ASP A 66 -7.04 20.16 14.31
CA ASP A 66 -8.03 21.04 14.91
C ASP A 66 -7.90 21.06 16.44
N GLU A 67 -7.83 19.90 17.07
CA GLU A 67 -7.69 19.75 18.52
C GLU A 67 -6.41 20.41 19.05
N TYR A 68 -5.29 20.20 18.36
CA TYR A 68 -4.00 20.81 18.68
C TYR A 68 -3.85 22.25 18.17
N ARG A 69 -4.90 22.81 17.57
CA ARG A 69 -4.95 24.18 17.04
C ARG A 69 -3.78 24.53 16.15
N PHE A 70 -3.49 23.65 15.18
CA PHE A 70 -2.43 23.88 14.22
C PHE A 70 -2.70 25.14 13.41
N ASN A 71 -1.68 26.01 13.32
CA ASN A 71 -1.70 27.17 12.45
C ASN A 71 -1.55 26.77 10.98
N THR A 72 -1.66 27.72 10.07
CA THR A 72 -1.62 27.50 8.62
C THR A 72 -0.33 26.79 8.18
N GLU A 73 0.82 27.16 8.74
CA GLU A 73 2.12 26.55 8.38
C GLU A 73 2.18 25.08 8.82
N ARG A 74 1.75 24.78 10.05
CA ARG A 74 1.70 23.41 10.56
C ARG A 74 0.73 22.53 9.78
N ARG A 75 -0.42 23.09 9.36
CA ARG A 75 -1.38 22.36 8.51
C ARG A 75 -0.82 22.08 7.13
N LYS A 76 -0.07 23.03 6.53
CA LYS A 76 0.61 22.82 5.27
C LYS A 76 1.65 21.71 5.39
N LEU A 77 2.50 21.76 6.43
CA LEU A 77 3.49 20.71 6.69
C LEU A 77 2.83 19.35 6.94
N LEU A 78 1.73 19.29 7.72
CA LEU A 78 0.98 18.05 7.95
C LEU A 78 0.46 17.49 6.65
N GLY A 79 -0.13 18.32 5.77
CA GLY A 79 -0.61 17.89 4.46
C GLY A 79 0.52 17.36 3.55
N GLU A 80 1.72 17.95 3.65
CA GLU A 80 2.91 17.45 2.96
C GLU A 80 3.33 16.07 3.52
N LEU A 81 3.45 15.94 4.83
CA LEU A 81 3.84 14.69 5.49
C LEU A 81 2.82 13.54 5.31
N MET A 82 1.57 13.87 4.98
CA MET A 82 0.53 12.88 4.68
C MET A 82 0.55 12.41 3.22
N GLN A 83 1.44 12.93 2.36
CA GLN A 83 1.61 12.40 1.02
C GLN A 83 2.12 10.95 1.04
N PRO A 84 1.75 10.12 0.06
CA PRO A 84 2.08 8.68 0.04
C PRO A 84 3.57 8.40 0.23
N GLU A 85 4.43 9.18 -0.39
CA GLU A 85 5.89 9.05 -0.31
C GLU A 85 6.44 9.19 1.10
N TYR A 86 5.86 10.09 1.92
CA TYR A 86 6.28 10.23 3.32
C TYR A 86 5.70 9.13 4.20
N GLN A 87 4.50 8.63 3.91
CA GLN A 87 3.93 7.49 4.62
C GLN A 87 4.81 6.25 4.46
N GLU A 88 5.23 5.95 3.22
CA GLU A 88 6.15 4.86 2.94
C GLU A 88 7.51 5.07 3.64
N LEU A 89 8.05 6.31 3.61
CA LEU A 89 9.28 6.64 4.31
C LEU A 89 9.16 6.40 5.82
N PHE A 90 8.07 6.82 6.45
CA PHE A 90 7.86 6.59 7.89
C PHE A 90 7.72 5.11 8.22
N MET A 91 7.03 4.33 7.39
CA MET A 91 6.95 2.88 7.56
C MET A 91 8.32 2.22 7.43
N ALA A 92 9.14 2.65 6.47
CA ALA A 92 10.52 2.16 6.32
C ALA A 92 11.39 2.52 7.54
N LEU A 93 11.28 3.76 8.05
CA LEU A 93 12.05 4.22 9.21
C LEU A 93 11.65 3.51 10.52
N THR A 94 10.39 3.14 10.67
CA THR A 94 9.89 2.41 11.85
C THR A 94 10.17 0.90 11.77
N GLY A 95 10.74 0.42 10.65
CA GLY A 95 10.92 -1.01 10.40
C GLY A 95 9.62 -1.75 10.10
N SER A 96 8.52 -1.00 9.92
CA SER A 96 7.22 -1.57 9.59
C SER A 96 7.09 -1.90 8.11
N TYR A 97 7.95 -1.30 7.27
CA TYR A 97 8.03 -1.52 5.84
C TYR A 97 9.40 -2.12 5.51
N GLN A 98 9.41 -3.30 4.94
CA GLN A 98 10.62 -3.95 4.45
C GLN A 98 10.35 -4.51 3.07
N ASP A 99 11.20 -4.13 2.10
CA ASP A 99 11.27 -4.84 0.84
C ASP A 99 11.70 -6.27 1.13
N ILE A 100 10.99 -7.22 0.57
CA ILE A 100 11.37 -8.63 0.62
C ILE A 100 12.29 -8.86 -0.57
N ASP A 101 13.60 -8.98 -0.28
CA ASP A 101 14.58 -9.31 -1.31
C ASP A 101 14.39 -10.77 -1.70
N LEU A 102 13.89 -10.97 -2.92
CA LEU A 102 13.60 -12.30 -3.47
C LEU A 102 14.60 -12.64 -4.56
N SER A 103 15.29 -13.74 -4.40
CA SER A 103 16.10 -14.34 -5.47
C SER A 103 15.20 -14.86 -6.60
N PRO A 104 15.73 -15.04 -7.82
CA PRO A 104 14.97 -15.66 -8.92
C PRO A 104 14.40 -17.03 -8.57
N GLU A 105 15.12 -17.82 -7.76
CA GLU A 105 14.71 -19.14 -7.29
C GLU A 105 13.52 -19.03 -6.34
N GLU A 106 13.53 -18.08 -5.40
CA GLU A 106 12.42 -17.83 -4.48
C GLU A 106 11.17 -17.35 -5.21
N ILE A 107 11.32 -16.48 -6.22
CA ILE A 107 10.22 -16.08 -7.10
C ILE A 107 9.61 -17.29 -7.80
N GLN A 108 10.44 -18.19 -8.37
CA GLN A 108 9.95 -19.40 -8.99
C GLN A 108 9.21 -20.32 -8.00
N GLU A 109 9.70 -20.45 -6.77
CA GLU A 109 9.03 -21.21 -5.72
C GLU A 109 7.67 -20.60 -5.32
N ILE A 110 7.57 -19.25 -5.25
CA ILE A 110 6.29 -18.57 -5.01
C ILE A 110 5.31 -18.85 -6.14
N ILE A 111 5.77 -18.74 -7.39
CA ILE A 111 4.95 -19.00 -8.59
C ILE A 111 4.49 -20.46 -8.62
N LYS A 112 5.34 -21.41 -8.29
CA LYS A 112 4.98 -22.85 -8.21
C LYS A 112 3.93 -23.13 -7.12
N LYS A 113 3.93 -22.35 -6.06
CA LYS A 113 3.00 -22.47 -4.92
C LYS A 113 1.71 -21.69 -5.10
N LEU A 114 1.52 -21.03 -6.23
CA LEU A 114 0.22 -20.41 -6.53
C LEU A 114 -0.87 -21.51 -6.49
N PRO A 115 -2.06 -21.20 -5.97
CA PRO A 115 -3.15 -22.16 -5.91
C PRO A 115 -3.40 -22.82 -7.27
N THR A 116 -3.55 -24.15 -7.29
CA THR A 116 -3.73 -24.90 -8.54
C THR A 116 -5.09 -24.62 -9.20
N ASP A 117 -6.05 -24.18 -8.41
CA ASP A 117 -7.39 -23.73 -8.82
C ASP A 117 -7.47 -22.24 -9.17
N LEU A 118 -6.32 -21.53 -9.11
CA LEU A 118 -6.26 -20.12 -9.52
C LEU A 118 -6.52 -19.98 -11.02
N SER A 119 -7.41 -19.08 -11.42
CA SER A 119 -7.71 -18.85 -12.84
C SER A 119 -6.47 -18.39 -13.61
N GLU A 120 -6.45 -18.66 -14.91
CA GLU A 120 -5.30 -18.32 -15.75
C GLU A 120 -5.08 -16.81 -15.83
N GLU A 121 -6.16 -16.02 -15.84
CA GLU A 121 -6.10 -14.56 -15.83
C GLU A 121 -5.38 -14.03 -14.59
N ARG A 122 -5.64 -14.62 -13.42
CA ARG A 122 -4.97 -14.25 -12.16
C ARG A 122 -3.48 -14.62 -12.19
N LYS A 123 -3.16 -15.82 -12.70
CA LYS A 123 -1.76 -16.25 -12.87
C LYS A 123 -1.01 -15.29 -13.77
N GLN A 124 -1.61 -14.89 -14.91
CA GLN A 124 -1.00 -13.96 -15.84
C GLN A 124 -0.82 -12.57 -15.25
N VAL A 125 -1.75 -12.06 -14.44
CA VAL A 125 -1.57 -10.80 -13.69
C VAL A 125 -0.34 -10.89 -12.79
N VAL A 126 -0.20 -11.95 -12.00
CA VAL A 126 0.95 -12.14 -11.10
C VAL A 126 2.26 -12.27 -11.89
N LEU A 127 2.29 -13.10 -12.92
CA LEU A 127 3.48 -13.30 -13.75
C LEU A 127 3.91 -11.99 -14.43
N THR A 128 2.95 -11.21 -14.95
CA THR A 128 3.20 -9.91 -15.57
C THR A 128 3.75 -8.91 -14.57
N ALA A 129 3.22 -8.89 -13.34
CA ALA A 129 3.72 -8.04 -12.26
C ALA A 129 5.19 -8.34 -11.92
N TYR A 130 5.56 -9.61 -11.80
CA TYR A 130 6.93 -10.02 -11.50
C TYR A 130 7.95 -9.67 -12.60
N GLN A 131 7.52 -9.44 -13.84
CA GLN A 131 8.43 -9.00 -14.92
C GLN A 131 9.11 -7.67 -14.62
N LEU A 132 8.45 -6.79 -13.82
CA LEU A 132 8.96 -5.47 -13.49
C LEU A 132 9.67 -5.41 -12.12
N LEU A 133 9.69 -6.49 -11.35
CA LEU A 133 10.33 -6.51 -10.03
C LEU A 133 11.80 -6.11 -10.13
N GLY A 134 12.20 -5.07 -9.39
CA GLY A 134 13.55 -4.55 -9.35
C GLY A 134 14.00 -3.78 -10.60
N LYS A 135 13.11 -3.51 -11.58
CA LYS A 135 13.53 -3.03 -12.90
C LYS A 135 12.99 -1.66 -13.30
N VAL A 136 11.95 -1.17 -12.67
CA VAL A 136 11.27 0.07 -13.09
C VAL A 136 11.23 1.05 -11.93
N ASN A 137 11.76 2.26 -12.16
CA ASN A 137 11.80 3.33 -11.19
C ASN A 137 10.40 3.81 -10.81
N TYR A 138 10.25 4.32 -9.59
CA TYR A 138 9.07 5.07 -9.21
C TYR A 138 9.11 6.46 -9.86
N PHE A 139 8.00 6.84 -10.51
CA PHE A 139 7.85 8.14 -11.15
C PHE A 139 6.42 8.64 -10.90
N TRP A 140 6.29 9.72 -10.13
CA TRP A 140 4.98 10.27 -9.78
C TRP A 140 4.18 10.69 -11.02
N GLY A 141 2.95 10.16 -11.15
CA GLY A 141 2.13 10.31 -12.36
C GLY A 141 2.58 9.45 -13.54
N GLY A 142 3.57 8.57 -13.34
CA GLY A 142 4.09 7.69 -14.38
C GLY A 142 3.10 6.63 -14.82
N LYS A 143 2.81 6.61 -16.11
CA LYS A 143 1.91 5.66 -16.77
C LYS A 143 2.53 5.15 -18.06
N SER A 144 2.23 3.92 -18.43
CA SER A 144 2.61 3.33 -19.70
C SER A 144 1.45 2.53 -20.30
N LEU A 145 1.19 2.72 -21.57
CA LEU A 145 0.26 1.95 -22.40
C LEU A 145 1.01 1.16 -23.48
N VAL A 146 2.29 0.89 -23.23
CA VAL A 146 3.12 0.05 -24.09
C VAL A 146 2.99 -1.39 -23.66
N LEU A 147 2.64 -2.27 -24.58
CA LEU A 147 2.66 -3.72 -24.32
C LEU A 147 4.12 -4.19 -24.20
N GLY A 148 4.44 -4.84 -23.09
CA GLY A 148 5.80 -5.25 -22.79
C GLY A 148 6.67 -4.09 -22.29
N TRP A 149 7.98 -4.16 -22.55
CA TRP A 149 8.96 -3.19 -22.05
C TRP A 149 8.80 -1.81 -22.72
N ASP A 150 8.57 -0.78 -21.93
CA ASP A 150 8.56 0.60 -22.42
C ASP A 150 10.00 1.14 -22.46
N SER A 151 10.49 1.46 -23.66
CA SER A 151 11.87 1.95 -23.85
C SER A 151 12.16 3.31 -23.20
N ARG A 152 11.13 4.02 -22.73
CA ARG A 152 11.27 5.28 -21.99
C ARG A 152 11.69 5.05 -20.54
N TRP A 153 11.44 3.89 -19.95
CA TRP A 153 11.80 3.62 -18.57
C TRP A 153 13.30 3.80 -18.33
N GLY A 154 13.63 4.52 -17.26
CA GLY A 154 14.99 4.90 -16.92
C GLY A 154 15.51 6.16 -17.61
N THR A 155 14.82 6.69 -18.64
CA THR A 155 15.24 7.94 -19.28
C THR A 155 14.89 9.15 -18.40
N PRO A 156 15.76 10.19 -18.34
CA PRO A 156 15.46 11.40 -17.58
C PRO A 156 14.21 12.11 -18.16
N MET A 157 13.20 12.32 -17.32
CA MET A 157 11.97 13.04 -17.66
C MET A 157 11.55 13.97 -16.52
N GLU A 158 10.89 15.07 -16.85
CA GLU A 158 10.31 15.97 -15.84
C GLU A 158 9.03 15.37 -15.26
N VAL A 159 8.90 15.39 -13.93
CA VAL A 159 7.68 15.01 -13.23
C VAL A 159 6.68 16.17 -13.35
N THR A 160 5.76 16.07 -14.29
CA THR A 160 4.75 17.13 -14.56
C THR A 160 3.48 17.00 -13.72
N ALA A 161 3.21 15.83 -13.15
CA ALA A 161 2.07 15.62 -12.27
C ALA A 161 2.24 16.42 -10.99
N ALA A 162 1.19 17.17 -10.59
CA ALA A 162 1.17 17.93 -9.34
C ALA A 162 0.92 17.01 -8.13
N GLY A 163 1.23 17.51 -6.92
CA GLY A 163 0.85 16.85 -5.67
C GLY A 163 1.94 15.96 -5.06
N SER A 164 3.19 16.03 -5.55
CA SER A 164 4.34 15.36 -4.95
C SER A 164 5.50 16.34 -4.76
N SER A 165 6.38 16.05 -3.81
CA SER A 165 7.64 16.76 -3.62
C SER A 165 8.59 16.61 -4.82
N SER A 166 8.37 15.60 -5.67
CA SER A 166 9.12 15.38 -6.90
C SER A 166 8.60 16.21 -8.08
N SER A 167 7.42 16.83 -7.99
CA SER A 167 6.83 17.65 -9.08
C SER A 167 7.78 18.76 -9.52
N GLY A 168 7.98 18.91 -10.85
CA GLY A 168 8.93 19.86 -11.43
C GLY A 168 10.39 19.42 -11.39
N THR A 169 10.73 18.23 -10.86
CA THR A 169 12.09 17.69 -10.91
C THR A 169 12.27 16.71 -12.05
N VAL A 170 13.51 16.55 -12.52
CA VAL A 170 13.86 15.53 -13.53
C VAL A 170 14.23 14.24 -12.83
N ARG A 171 13.57 13.15 -13.18
CA ARG A 171 13.77 11.81 -12.62
C ARG A 171 13.85 10.76 -13.72
N PRO A 172 14.47 9.59 -13.47
CA PRO A 172 14.34 8.44 -14.38
C PRO A 172 12.85 8.08 -14.54
N PHE A 173 12.35 8.09 -15.77
CA PHE A 173 10.94 7.78 -16.03
C PHE A 173 10.62 6.34 -15.62
N GLY A 174 9.42 6.15 -15.11
CA GLY A 174 8.93 4.87 -14.64
C GLY A 174 7.43 4.91 -14.40
N LEU A 175 6.98 4.23 -13.37
CA LEU A 175 5.57 4.10 -13.02
C LEU A 175 5.32 4.62 -11.58
N ASP A 176 4.16 5.17 -11.31
CA ASP A 176 3.67 5.28 -9.94
C ASP A 176 2.96 3.97 -9.52
N CYS A 177 2.44 3.92 -8.29
CA CYS A 177 1.77 2.72 -7.77
C CYS A 177 0.59 2.28 -8.65
N SER A 178 -0.27 3.22 -9.01
CA SER A 178 -1.43 2.95 -9.87
C SER A 178 -1.04 2.73 -11.33
N GLY A 179 0.01 3.38 -11.82
CA GLY A 179 0.56 3.14 -13.15
C GLY A 179 1.13 1.74 -13.32
N PHE A 180 1.74 1.20 -12.26
CA PHE A 180 2.16 -0.19 -12.21
C PHE A 180 0.98 -1.15 -12.36
N VAL A 181 -0.09 -0.95 -11.59
CA VAL A 181 -1.30 -1.77 -11.69
C VAL A 181 -1.95 -1.63 -13.08
N ASP A 182 -2.08 -0.40 -13.59
CA ASP A 182 -2.60 -0.14 -14.93
C ASP A 182 -1.82 -0.92 -16.00
N TRP A 183 -0.48 -0.86 -15.96
CA TRP A 183 0.37 -1.54 -16.93
C TRP A 183 0.25 -3.06 -16.84
N VAL A 184 0.21 -3.62 -15.62
CA VAL A 184 0.08 -5.07 -15.41
C VAL A 184 -1.22 -5.58 -16.03
N PHE A 185 -2.35 -4.96 -15.71
CA PHE A 185 -3.65 -5.39 -16.23
C PHE A 185 -3.81 -5.10 -17.72
N TYR A 186 -3.25 -3.98 -18.22
CA TYR A 186 -3.22 -3.65 -19.64
C TYR A 186 -2.41 -4.67 -20.44
N SER A 187 -1.21 -5.00 -19.96
CA SER A 187 -0.31 -5.93 -20.66
C SER A 187 -0.87 -7.35 -20.67
N GLN A 188 -1.38 -7.84 -19.51
CA GLN A 188 -1.92 -9.19 -19.45
C GLN A 188 -3.20 -9.35 -20.27
N SER A 189 -4.02 -8.31 -20.43
CA SER A 189 -5.26 -8.34 -21.22
C SER A 189 -5.05 -8.11 -22.72
N GLY A 190 -3.80 -7.95 -23.18
CA GLY A 190 -3.50 -7.63 -24.59
C GLY A 190 -3.90 -6.23 -25.00
N GLY A 191 -3.82 -5.25 -24.10
CA GLY A 191 -4.06 -3.84 -24.38
C GLY A 191 -5.49 -3.35 -24.07
N GLN A 192 -6.22 -4.03 -23.20
CA GLN A 192 -7.57 -3.62 -22.81
C GLN A 192 -7.58 -2.82 -21.51
N TYR A 193 -8.47 -1.84 -21.42
CA TYR A 193 -8.70 -1.06 -20.20
C TYR A 193 -9.70 -1.77 -19.29
N ILE A 194 -9.21 -2.56 -18.34
CA ILE A 194 -10.02 -3.44 -17.49
C ILE A 194 -10.00 -3.08 -16.01
N ILE A 195 -9.24 -2.04 -15.59
CA ILE A 195 -9.05 -1.67 -14.19
C ILE A 195 -8.91 -0.15 -13.99
N GLY A 196 -9.93 0.66 -14.28
CA GLY A 196 -9.95 2.09 -13.95
C GLY A 196 -8.74 2.90 -14.43
N HIS A 197 -8.19 2.60 -15.59
CA HIS A 197 -6.98 3.18 -16.15
C HIS A 197 -6.92 4.70 -16.09
N GLY A 198 -5.79 5.23 -15.62
CA GLY A 198 -5.50 6.67 -15.59
C GLY A 198 -6.17 7.44 -14.45
N GLY A 199 -7.07 6.82 -13.70
CA GLY A 199 -7.80 7.45 -12.60
C GLY A 199 -7.15 7.31 -11.22
N GLY A 200 -5.95 6.75 -11.15
CA GLY A 200 -5.25 6.51 -9.88
C GLY A 200 -5.80 5.33 -9.08
N ALA A 201 -5.27 5.14 -7.86
CA ALA A 201 -5.65 4.03 -6.99
C ALA A 201 -7.13 4.04 -6.63
N SER A 202 -7.73 5.20 -6.42
CA SER A 202 -9.17 5.33 -6.10
C SER A 202 -10.05 4.84 -7.24
N ALA A 203 -9.71 5.16 -8.51
CA ALA A 203 -10.44 4.62 -9.65
C ALA A 203 -10.30 3.09 -9.72
N GLN A 204 -9.10 2.56 -9.54
CA GLN A 204 -8.86 1.11 -9.51
C GLN A 204 -9.64 0.43 -8.38
N HIS A 205 -9.69 1.04 -7.20
CA HIS A 205 -10.49 0.55 -6.08
C HIS A 205 -11.98 0.47 -6.43
N SER A 206 -12.51 1.46 -7.14
CA SER A 206 -13.91 1.48 -7.60
C SER A 206 -14.26 0.35 -8.56
N TYR A 207 -13.26 -0.27 -9.22
CA TYR A 207 -13.41 -1.46 -10.08
C TYR A 207 -13.34 -2.78 -9.31
N CYS A 208 -13.14 -2.73 -8.00
CA CYS A 208 -13.06 -3.91 -7.14
C CYS A 208 -14.35 -4.14 -6.36
N THR A 209 -14.57 -5.40 -5.99
CA THR A 209 -15.52 -5.80 -4.96
C THR A 209 -14.75 -5.98 -3.64
N PRO A 210 -15.14 -5.31 -2.55
CA PRO A 210 -14.50 -5.48 -1.25
C PRO A 210 -14.55 -6.95 -0.78
N ILE A 211 -13.44 -7.45 -0.26
CA ILE A 211 -13.35 -8.80 0.31
C ILE A 211 -12.66 -8.76 1.67
N SER A 212 -12.75 -9.84 2.43
CA SER A 212 -11.94 -10.01 3.64
C SER A 212 -10.54 -10.50 3.31
N TRP A 213 -9.56 -10.18 4.17
CA TRP A 213 -8.19 -10.64 4.02
C TRP A 213 -8.04 -12.17 4.01
N ASN A 214 -8.94 -12.88 4.69
CA ASN A 214 -8.94 -14.35 4.69
C ASN A 214 -9.35 -14.94 3.34
N ASN A 215 -9.97 -14.16 2.49
CA ASN A 215 -10.38 -14.53 1.14
C ASN A 215 -9.43 -13.99 0.06
N ALA A 216 -8.28 -13.46 0.48
CA ALA A 216 -7.28 -12.92 -0.44
C ALA A 216 -6.77 -14.00 -1.39
N LYS A 217 -6.74 -13.68 -2.67
CA LYS A 217 -6.15 -14.51 -3.72
C LYS A 217 -5.12 -13.72 -4.52
N PRO A 218 -4.07 -14.35 -5.06
CA PRO A 218 -3.17 -13.69 -6.01
C PRO A 218 -3.94 -13.00 -7.14
N GLY A 219 -3.56 -11.76 -7.46
CA GLY A 219 -4.24 -10.88 -8.40
C GLY A 219 -5.26 -9.92 -7.75
N ASP A 220 -5.66 -10.12 -6.50
CA ASP A 220 -6.49 -9.12 -5.78
C ASP A 220 -5.68 -7.85 -5.53
N LEU A 221 -6.36 -6.68 -5.51
CA LEU A 221 -5.73 -5.39 -5.24
C LEU A 221 -5.84 -5.02 -3.77
N VAL A 222 -4.81 -4.36 -3.28
CA VAL A 222 -4.73 -3.89 -1.90
C VAL A 222 -4.43 -2.39 -1.86
N PHE A 223 -4.99 -1.69 -0.87
CA PHE A 223 -4.94 -0.24 -0.82
C PHE A 223 -4.53 0.26 0.58
N TYR A 224 -3.82 1.38 0.58
CA TYR A 224 -3.59 2.18 1.79
C TYR A 224 -4.85 2.99 2.14
N PRO A 225 -4.95 3.52 3.37
CA PRO A 225 -6.02 4.41 3.75
C PRO A 225 -6.19 5.58 2.77
N GLY A 226 -7.44 5.89 2.40
CA GLY A 226 -7.75 6.96 1.46
C GLY A 226 -7.28 6.70 0.03
N ASP A 227 -7.02 5.45 -0.33
CA ASP A 227 -6.52 5.04 -1.66
C ASP A 227 -5.22 5.75 -2.05
N SER A 228 -4.40 6.10 -1.05
CA SER A 228 -3.14 6.82 -1.28
C SER A 228 -2.06 5.95 -1.93
N HIS A 229 -2.21 4.63 -1.91
CA HIS A 229 -1.31 3.67 -2.52
C HIS A 229 -2.04 2.39 -2.90
N VAL A 230 -1.53 1.65 -3.89
CA VAL A 230 -2.11 0.39 -4.37
C VAL A 230 -1.01 -0.63 -4.68
N GLY A 231 -1.32 -1.91 -4.44
CA GLY A 231 -0.50 -3.05 -4.79
C GLY A 231 -1.33 -4.24 -5.24
N ILE A 232 -0.66 -5.29 -5.68
CA ILE A 232 -1.25 -6.56 -6.15
C ILE A 232 -0.82 -7.67 -5.21
N VAL A 233 -1.74 -8.47 -4.70
CA VAL A 233 -1.40 -9.73 -4.01
C VAL A 233 -0.67 -10.63 -5.01
N CYS A 234 0.59 -10.96 -4.74
CA CYS A 234 1.42 -11.73 -5.69
C CYS A 234 1.72 -13.16 -5.22
N GLY A 235 1.29 -13.53 -4.03
CA GLY A 235 1.49 -14.87 -3.48
C GLY A 235 1.49 -14.88 -1.97
N PHE A 236 2.10 -15.93 -1.42
CA PHE A 236 2.25 -16.14 0.01
C PHE A 236 3.67 -16.62 0.32
N ASP A 237 4.22 -16.22 1.45
CA ASP A 237 5.50 -16.75 1.92
C ASP A 237 5.36 -18.19 2.46
N SER A 238 6.47 -18.76 2.93
CA SER A 238 6.49 -20.13 3.49
C SER A 238 5.66 -20.29 4.77
N SER A 239 5.34 -19.18 5.45
CA SER A 239 4.51 -19.14 6.65
C SER A 239 3.04 -18.83 6.35
N GLY A 240 2.68 -18.64 5.07
CA GLY A 240 1.33 -18.29 4.63
C GLY A 240 1.00 -16.80 4.73
N ASN A 241 1.99 -15.93 4.98
CA ASN A 241 1.75 -14.49 4.97
C ASN A 241 1.61 -13.97 3.55
N ILE A 242 0.70 -13.01 3.37
CA ILE A 242 0.43 -12.39 2.08
C ILE A 242 1.65 -11.59 1.62
N LEU A 243 2.05 -11.82 0.37
CA LEU A 243 3.05 -11.06 -0.36
C LEU A 243 2.36 -10.10 -1.33
N ILE A 244 2.81 -8.85 -1.36
CA ILE A 244 2.24 -7.78 -2.17
C ILE A 244 3.35 -7.20 -3.04
N ILE A 245 3.13 -7.16 -4.36
CA ILE A 245 4.01 -6.50 -5.31
C ILE A 245 3.44 -5.14 -5.69
N HIS A 246 4.25 -4.10 -5.62
CA HIS A 246 3.84 -2.74 -5.92
C HIS A 246 5.02 -1.85 -6.33
N CYS A 247 4.76 -0.73 -7.00
CA CYS A 247 5.78 0.27 -7.29
C CYS A 247 5.82 1.27 -6.13
N ALA A 248 6.92 1.26 -5.37
CA ALA A 248 7.09 2.00 -4.13
C ALA A 248 8.02 3.22 -4.29
N SER A 249 7.59 4.38 -3.82
CA SER A 249 8.40 5.61 -3.89
C SER A 249 9.61 5.56 -2.95
N SER A 250 9.47 4.94 -1.78
CA SER A 250 10.54 4.77 -0.80
C SER A 250 11.70 3.92 -1.32
N SER A 251 11.39 2.90 -2.12
CA SER A 251 12.37 2.00 -2.74
C SER A 251 12.77 2.46 -4.14
N ASN A 252 12.08 3.47 -4.67
CA ASN A 252 12.24 3.94 -6.05
C ASN A 252 12.19 2.80 -7.07
N ASN A 253 11.34 1.80 -6.83
CA ASN A 253 11.29 0.59 -7.65
C ASN A 253 9.99 -0.20 -7.46
N VAL A 254 9.81 -1.21 -8.32
CA VAL A 254 8.85 -2.28 -8.10
C VAL A 254 9.45 -3.27 -7.11
N VAL A 255 8.74 -3.50 -6.00
CA VAL A 255 9.21 -4.33 -4.88
C VAL A 255 8.12 -5.28 -4.40
N VAL A 256 8.52 -6.31 -3.65
CA VAL A 256 7.60 -7.16 -2.89
C VAL A 256 7.71 -6.82 -1.41
N THR A 257 6.55 -6.69 -0.76
CA THR A 257 6.45 -6.43 0.68
C THR A 257 5.41 -7.32 1.33
N GLY A 258 5.35 -7.31 2.66
CA GLY A 258 4.21 -7.85 3.40
C GLY A 258 3.00 -6.91 3.39
N LYS A 259 1.98 -7.28 4.15
CA LYS A 259 0.68 -6.58 4.24
C LYS A 259 0.74 -5.21 4.93
N ILE A 260 1.82 -4.88 5.64
CA ILE A 260 1.91 -3.67 6.49
C ILE A 260 1.65 -2.41 5.65
N GLY A 261 0.76 -1.53 6.15
CA GLY A 261 0.31 -0.32 5.46
C GLY A 261 -0.94 -0.51 4.62
N PHE A 262 -1.17 -1.68 4.08
CA PHE A 262 -2.38 -2.00 3.33
C PHE A 262 -3.51 -2.36 4.30
N THR A 263 -4.57 -1.57 4.30
CA THR A 263 -5.72 -1.74 5.21
C THR A 263 -6.97 -2.24 4.51
N MET A 264 -7.03 -2.10 3.20
CA MET A 264 -8.16 -2.52 2.38
C MET A 264 -7.72 -3.51 1.31
N ILE A 265 -8.62 -4.43 0.97
CA ILE A 265 -8.42 -5.39 -0.11
C ILE A 265 -9.70 -5.52 -0.92
N GLY A 266 -9.54 -5.56 -2.24
CA GLY A 266 -10.65 -5.70 -3.17
C GLY A 266 -10.33 -6.64 -4.32
N ARG A 267 -11.34 -7.36 -4.77
CA ARG A 267 -11.26 -8.24 -5.93
C ARG A 267 -11.66 -7.49 -7.19
N PRO A 268 -10.74 -7.33 -8.17
CA PRO A 268 -11.12 -6.79 -9.46
C PRO A 268 -12.32 -7.53 -10.07
N ARG A 269 -13.36 -6.78 -10.46
CA ARG A 269 -14.54 -7.37 -11.13
C ARG A 269 -14.24 -7.96 -12.50
N TYR A 270 -13.03 -7.74 -12.99
CA TYR A 270 -12.50 -8.41 -14.17
C TYR A 270 -12.43 -9.93 -14.00
N PHE A 271 -12.13 -10.43 -12.79
CA PHE A 271 -12.11 -11.86 -12.52
C PHE A 271 -13.52 -12.40 -12.31
N THR A 272 -13.92 -13.35 -13.13
CA THR A 272 -15.28 -13.96 -13.16
C THR A 272 -15.34 -15.21 -12.29
N GLU A 273 -14.94 -15.12 -11.02
CA GLU A 273 -15.01 -16.25 -10.07
C GLU A 273 -16.28 -16.21 -9.22
#